data_ca996b00a4376f0199db4e9a7c9e6163
#
_entry.id   ca996b00a4376f0199db4e9a7c9e6163
#
_cell.length_a   1.000
_cell.length_b   1.000
_cell.length_c   1.000
_cell.angle_alpha   90.00
_cell.angle_beta   90.00
_cell.angle_gamma   90.00
#
_symmetry.space_group_name_H-M   'P 1'
#
loop_
_entity.id
_entity.type
_entity.pdbx_description
1 polymer ?
#
loop_
_entity_poly.entity_id
_entity_poly.type
_entity_poly.pdbx_seq_one_letter_code
_entity_poly.pdbx_strand_id
1 'polypeptide(L)'
;MNNLELKIFFSWQMSTLCNKQINNKTFLLNCLEKAAKKISDKGEFQRVSFIIDEGLRKEAGNKPVAETCIKKIRECHIYVADFTIETKFTNIRHLLRKYCKFDIRSNVNGSVLIEYGHAKECLGNDGVILVMNTINGDPREIIDLLPYDCRQNRNPILFEVDKTKFTETEKNSHKYRDFQKLGYIQLYL
;
A
#
# COMPACT_ATOMS: atom_id res chain seq x y z
N MET A 1 -9.93 31.78 -8.38
CA MET A 1 -8.99 31.17 -7.40
C MET A 1 -8.81 29.72 -7.81
N ASN A 2 -7.56 29.30 -8.09
CA ASN A 2 -7.29 27.95 -8.58
C ASN A 2 -7.42 26.93 -7.43
N ASN A 3 -8.14 25.84 -7.68
CA ASN A 3 -8.12 24.69 -6.79
C ASN A 3 -6.77 23.99 -6.91
N LEU A 4 -6.14 23.65 -5.80
CA LEU A 4 -4.93 22.83 -5.77
C LEU A 4 -5.31 21.38 -6.01
N GLU A 5 -4.69 20.77 -7.02
CA GLU A 5 -4.87 19.36 -7.34
C GLU A 5 -3.67 18.56 -6.86
N LEU A 6 -3.92 17.60 -5.96
CA LEU A 6 -2.90 16.70 -5.45
C LEU A 6 -3.09 15.31 -6.06
N LYS A 7 -2.03 14.82 -6.70
CA LYS A 7 -2.00 13.49 -7.35
C LYS A 7 -1.43 12.46 -6.38
N ILE A 8 -2.18 11.39 -6.16
CA ILE A 8 -1.75 10.22 -5.38
C ILE A 8 -1.55 9.08 -6.37
N PHE A 9 -0.36 8.50 -6.42
CA PHE A 9 -0.12 7.26 -7.16
C PHE A 9 -0.22 6.07 -6.21
N PHE A 10 -1.12 5.13 -6.53
CA PHE A 10 -1.31 3.91 -5.75
C PHE A 10 -0.70 2.70 -6.46
N SER A 11 0.39 2.21 -5.90
CA SER A 11 1.08 0.98 -6.31
C SER A 11 0.52 -0.22 -5.55
N TRP A 12 -0.02 -1.19 -6.28
CA TRP A 12 -0.66 -2.36 -5.71
C TRP A 12 -0.18 -3.65 -6.38
N GLN A 13 -0.35 -4.74 -5.68
CA GLN A 13 0.01 -6.06 -6.18
C GLN A 13 -1.20 -6.98 -6.28
N MET A 14 -1.18 -7.88 -7.27
CA MET A 14 -2.16 -8.95 -7.38
C MET A 14 -1.63 -10.15 -6.59
N SER A 15 -2.17 -10.38 -5.40
CA SER A 15 -1.84 -11.59 -4.64
C SER A 15 -2.52 -12.79 -5.29
N THR A 16 -1.73 -13.66 -5.93
CA THR A 16 -2.21 -14.87 -6.63
C THR A 16 -2.12 -16.13 -5.79
N LEU A 17 -1.61 -16.07 -4.56
CA LEU A 17 -1.33 -17.25 -3.78
C LEU A 17 -2.56 -17.79 -3.04
N CYS A 18 -2.83 -19.06 -3.32
CA CYS A 18 -3.81 -19.92 -2.67
C CYS A 18 -5.28 -19.53 -2.85
N ASN A 19 -5.87 -19.73 -4.04
CA ASN A 19 -7.33 -19.80 -4.29
C ASN A 19 -8.24 -18.79 -3.54
N LYS A 20 -7.66 -17.91 -2.73
CA LYS A 20 -8.27 -16.83 -1.96
C LYS A 20 -7.63 -15.54 -2.41
N GLN A 21 -8.13 -14.96 -3.50
CA GLN A 21 -7.72 -13.63 -3.93
C GLN A 21 -8.06 -12.63 -2.82
N ILE A 22 -7.06 -12.22 -2.05
CA ILE A 22 -7.19 -11.08 -1.16
C ILE A 22 -7.21 -9.85 -2.04
N ASN A 23 -8.35 -9.21 -2.15
CA ASN A 23 -8.46 -8.00 -2.98
C ASN A 23 -8.06 -6.78 -2.16
N ASN A 24 -6.77 -6.73 -1.74
CA ASN A 24 -6.20 -5.59 -1.06
C ASN A 24 -6.41 -4.30 -1.86
N LYS A 25 -6.30 -4.40 -3.19
CA LYS A 25 -6.46 -3.26 -4.10
C LYS A 25 -7.78 -2.52 -3.85
N THR A 26 -8.90 -3.22 -3.94
CA THR A 26 -10.22 -2.58 -3.78
C THR A 26 -10.41 -2.02 -2.37
N PHE A 27 -9.95 -2.75 -1.35
CA PHE A 27 -10.00 -2.28 0.02
C PHE A 27 -9.19 -1.00 0.21
N LEU A 28 -7.93 -0.99 -0.21
CA LEU A 28 -7.04 0.15 -0.06
C LEU A 28 -7.51 1.36 -0.88
N LEU A 29 -7.97 1.14 -2.12
CA LEU A 29 -8.52 2.21 -2.95
C LEU A 29 -9.71 2.89 -2.28
N ASN A 30 -10.66 2.11 -1.76
CA ASN A 30 -11.79 2.64 -1.00
C ASN A 30 -11.35 3.43 0.25
N CYS A 31 -10.28 2.99 0.92
CA CYS A 31 -9.72 3.69 2.07
C CYS A 31 -9.09 5.03 1.67
N LEU A 32 -8.33 5.06 0.57
CA LEU A 32 -7.71 6.26 0.04
C LEU A 32 -8.77 7.28 -0.40
N GLU A 33 -9.81 6.84 -1.12
CA GLU A 33 -10.93 7.71 -1.54
C GLU A 33 -11.66 8.33 -0.33
N LYS A 34 -11.92 7.52 0.70
CA LYS A 34 -12.54 8.02 1.94
C LYS A 34 -11.62 8.98 2.69
N ALA A 35 -10.31 8.72 2.74
CA ALA A 35 -9.34 9.60 3.38
C ALA A 35 -9.27 10.95 2.63
N ALA A 36 -9.14 10.91 1.31
CA ALA A 36 -9.14 12.09 0.45
C ALA A 36 -10.40 12.96 0.67
N LYS A 37 -11.58 12.32 0.67
CA LYS A 37 -12.84 13.02 0.93
C LYS A 37 -12.86 13.67 2.31
N LYS A 38 -12.46 12.93 3.37
CA LYS A 38 -12.43 13.48 4.73
C LYS A 38 -11.50 14.68 4.87
N ILE A 39 -10.38 14.70 4.13
CA ILE A 39 -9.45 15.83 4.13
C ILE A 39 -10.07 17.00 3.41
N SER A 40 -10.63 16.80 2.22
CA SER A 40 -11.30 17.86 1.45
C SER A 40 -12.50 18.48 2.20
N ASP A 41 -13.19 17.69 3.03
CA ASP A 41 -14.32 18.18 3.84
C ASP A 41 -13.87 19.06 5.03
N LYS A 42 -12.58 19.12 5.35
CA LYS A 42 -12.06 20.03 6.39
C LYS A 42 -11.89 21.42 5.84
N GLY A 43 -12.31 22.42 6.60
CA GLY A 43 -12.31 23.83 6.18
C GLY A 43 -10.98 24.36 5.66
N GLU A 44 -9.86 23.86 6.18
CA GLU A 44 -8.51 24.23 5.75
C GLU A 44 -8.17 23.73 4.34
N PHE A 45 -8.78 22.61 3.89
CA PHE A 45 -8.49 21.92 2.65
C PHE A 45 -9.65 21.95 1.63
N GLN A 46 -10.63 22.80 1.79
CA GLN A 46 -11.79 22.93 0.88
C GLN A 46 -11.41 23.20 -0.58
N ARG A 47 -10.18 23.71 -0.81
CA ARG A 47 -9.66 24.02 -2.15
C ARG A 47 -8.69 22.96 -2.68
N VAL A 48 -8.56 21.85 -1.97
CA VAL A 48 -7.70 20.74 -2.38
C VAL A 48 -8.56 19.62 -2.95
N SER A 49 -8.27 19.23 -4.18
CA SER A 49 -8.83 18.03 -4.81
C SER A 49 -7.76 16.95 -4.92
N PHE A 50 -8.16 15.70 -4.65
CA PHE A 50 -7.24 14.57 -4.75
C PHE A 50 -7.57 13.73 -5.98
N ILE A 51 -6.56 13.43 -6.79
CA ILE A 51 -6.65 12.47 -7.89
C ILE A 51 -5.86 11.23 -7.51
N ILE A 52 -6.56 10.10 -7.37
CA ILE A 52 -5.94 8.79 -7.14
C ILE A 52 -5.76 8.12 -8.49
N ASP A 53 -4.52 7.81 -8.85
CA ASP A 53 -4.14 7.13 -10.08
C ASP A 53 -3.43 5.80 -9.77
N GLU A 54 -3.50 4.86 -10.68
CA GLU A 54 -2.92 3.52 -10.54
C GLU A 54 -2.53 2.93 -11.90
N GLY A 55 -1.33 2.37 -11.99
CA GLY A 55 -0.86 1.62 -13.16
C GLY A 55 -1.22 2.28 -14.50
N LEU A 56 -1.82 1.50 -15.41
CA LEU A 56 -2.27 1.97 -16.73
C LEU A 56 -3.68 2.60 -16.74
N ARG A 57 -4.28 2.81 -15.59
CA ARG A 57 -5.62 3.43 -15.53
C ARG A 57 -5.62 4.76 -16.30
N LYS A 58 -6.63 4.94 -17.15
CA LYS A 58 -6.81 6.13 -18.03
C LYS A 58 -5.78 6.27 -19.16
N GLU A 59 -4.91 5.29 -19.41
CA GLU A 59 -3.99 5.34 -20.52
C GLU A 59 -4.61 4.70 -21.76
N ALA A 60 -4.50 5.40 -22.90
CA ALA A 60 -4.92 4.86 -24.20
C ALA A 60 -3.76 4.12 -24.88
N GLY A 61 -4.09 3.05 -25.59
CA GLY A 61 -3.13 2.29 -26.39
C GLY A 61 -2.34 1.24 -25.59
N ASN A 62 -1.43 0.56 -26.28
CA ASN A 62 -0.56 -0.48 -25.69
C ASN A 62 0.76 0.16 -25.24
N LYS A 63 0.73 0.88 -24.13
CA LYS A 63 1.93 1.51 -23.55
C LYS A 63 2.70 0.54 -22.65
N PRO A 64 4.05 0.66 -22.58
CA PRO A 64 4.85 -0.08 -21.63
C PRO A 64 4.42 0.25 -20.20
N VAL A 65 4.01 -0.79 -19.44
CA VAL A 65 3.45 -0.62 -18.09
C VAL A 65 4.44 0.06 -17.16
N ALA A 66 5.68 -0.45 -17.10
CA ALA A 66 6.71 0.04 -16.19
C ALA A 66 7.06 1.51 -16.43
N GLU A 67 7.30 1.90 -17.69
CA GLU A 67 7.62 3.28 -18.05
C GLU A 67 6.48 4.24 -17.70
N THR A 68 5.24 3.80 -17.95
CA THR A 68 4.05 4.60 -17.63
C THR A 68 3.89 4.80 -16.13
N CYS A 69 4.08 3.73 -15.32
CA CYS A 69 4.06 3.83 -13.86
C CYS A 69 5.14 4.78 -13.34
N ILE A 70 6.37 4.64 -13.82
CA ILE A 70 7.49 5.52 -13.44
C ILE A 70 7.20 6.99 -13.78
N LYS A 71 6.65 7.25 -14.97
CA LYS A 71 6.26 8.61 -15.35
C LYS A 71 5.22 9.17 -14.37
N LYS A 72 4.17 8.42 -14.07
CA LYS A 72 3.11 8.84 -13.13
C LYS A 72 3.64 9.05 -11.71
N ILE A 73 4.59 8.23 -11.27
CA ILE A 73 5.26 8.40 -9.97
C ILE A 73 6.03 9.73 -9.92
N ARG A 74 6.74 10.10 -10.98
CA ARG A 74 7.43 11.39 -11.05
C ARG A 74 6.51 12.59 -11.03
N GLU A 75 5.27 12.43 -11.46
CA GLU A 75 4.26 13.47 -11.53
C GLU A 75 3.32 13.51 -10.32
N CYS A 76 3.41 12.51 -9.42
CA CYS A 76 2.56 12.46 -8.23
C CYS A 76 3.16 13.27 -7.08
N HIS A 77 2.31 13.63 -6.12
CA HIS A 77 2.69 14.34 -4.90
C HIS A 77 2.81 13.37 -3.71
N ILE A 78 2.04 12.28 -3.76
CA ILE A 78 2.02 11.24 -2.74
C ILE A 78 2.06 9.89 -3.44
N TYR A 79 2.94 9.01 -2.98
CA TYR A 79 3.02 7.63 -3.41
C TYR A 79 2.53 6.71 -2.28
N VAL A 80 1.60 5.83 -2.59
CA VAL A 80 1.09 4.83 -1.64
C VAL A 80 1.38 3.44 -2.18
N ALA A 81 2.02 2.58 -1.41
CA ALA A 81 2.39 1.23 -1.84
C ALA A 81 1.82 0.13 -0.95
N ASP A 82 1.24 -0.90 -1.58
CA ASP A 82 0.86 -2.15 -0.92
C ASP A 82 2.08 -3.06 -0.75
N PHE A 83 2.64 -3.06 0.45
CA PHE A 83 3.80 -3.86 0.86
C PHE A 83 3.42 -5.22 1.44
N THR A 84 2.20 -5.67 1.20
CA THR A 84 1.74 -6.98 1.67
C THR A 84 2.64 -8.09 1.14
N ILE A 85 3.04 -9.00 2.02
CA ILE A 85 3.88 -10.14 1.67
C ILE A 85 3.10 -11.11 0.77
N GLU A 86 3.68 -11.50 -0.36
CA GLU A 86 3.02 -12.38 -1.33
C GLU A 86 2.79 -13.80 -0.81
N THR A 87 3.69 -14.28 0.03
CA THR A 87 3.66 -15.64 0.55
C THR A 87 3.39 -15.69 2.04
N LYS A 88 2.34 -16.44 2.43
CA LYS A 88 2.01 -16.63 3.85
C LYS A 88 3.19 -17.26 4.60
N PHE A 89 3.60 -16.61 5.69
CA PHE A 89 4.57 -17.16 6.62
C PHE A 89 3.89 -18.27 7.43
N THR A 90 4.07 -19.54 7.04
CA THR A 90 3.48 -20.68 7.73
C THR A 90 4.44 -21.24 8.77
N ASN A 91 3.89 -21.89 9.82
CA ASN A 91 4.69 -22.60 10.83
C ASN A 91 5.67 -23.62 10.19
N ILE A 92 5.31 -24.20 9.05
CA ILE A 92 6.17 -25.12 8.28
C ILE A 92 7.42 -24.38 7.77
N ARG A 93 7.31 -23.12 7.34
CA ARG A 93 8.46 -22.32 6.93
C ARG A 93 9.38 -22.00 8.10
N HIS A 94 8.80 -21.69 9.25
CA HIS A 94 9.57 -21.49 10.48
C HIS A 94 10.33 -22.78 10.87
N LEU A 95 9.66 -23.93 10.75
CA LEU A 95 10.25 -25.24 11.01
C LEU A 95 11.37 -25.57 10.00
N LEU A 96 11.16 -25.34 8.71
CA LEU A 96 12.15 -25.56 7.65
C LEU A 96 13.36 -24.64 7.83
N ARG A 97 13.17 -23.38 8.19
CA ARG A 97 14.26 -22.45 8.52
C ARG A 97 15.07 -22.94 9.71
N LYS A 98 14.39 -23.41 10.76
CA LYS A 98 15.02 -23.88 12.01
C LYS A 98 15.81 -25.17 11.82
N TYR A 99 15.25 -26.14 11.09
CA TYR A 99 15.85 -27.49 11.00
C TYR A 99 16.59 -27.76 9.69
N CYS A 100 16.22 -27.14 8.59
CA CYS A 100 16.81 -27.40 7.28
C CYS A 100 17.73 -26.28 6.80
N LYS A 101 17.89 -25.18 7.59
CA LYS A 101 18.62 -23.95 7.19
C LYS A 101 18.19 -23.38 5.84
N PHE A 102 16.98 -23.68 5.40
CA PHE A 102 16.41 -23.15 4.17
C PHE A 102 15.90 -21.73 4.43
N ASP A 103 16.57 -20.73 3.84
CA ASP A 103 16.16 -19.33 3.93
C ASP A 103 15.06 -19.07 2.86
N ILE A 104 13.82 -19.35 3.23
CA ILE A 104 12.67 -19.01 2.39
C ILE A 104 12.35 -17.55 2.66
N ARG A 105 12.88 -16.67 1.84
CA ARG A 105 12.57 -15.25 1.91
C ARG A 105 11.13 -15.02 1.48
N SER A 106 10.35 -14.37 2.33
CA SER A 106 9.08 -13.80 1.96
C SER A 106 9.35 -12.43 1.33
N ASN A 107 8.73 -12.14 0.20
CA ASN A 107 9.01 -10.92 -0.54
C ASN A 107 7.74 -10.12 -0.77
N VAL A 108 7.87 -8.80 -0.72
CA VAL A 108 6.96 -7.87 -1.36
C VAL A 108 7.09 -8.03 -2.87
N ASN A 109 6.04 -7.76 -3.61
CA ASN A 109 6.05 -7.83 -5.08
C ASN A 109 7.20 -7.00 -5.68
N GLY A 110 7.97 -7.60 -6.60
CA GLY A 110 9.14 -6.96 -7.19
C GLY A 110 8.81 -5.67 -7.95
N SER A 111 7.66 -5.60 -8.63
CA SER A 111 7.24 -4.38 -9.33
C SER A 111 6.96 -3.25 -8.36
N VAL A 112 6.28 -3.54 -7.24
CA VAL A 112 6.02 -2.55 -6.17
C VAL A 112 7.32 -2.05 -5.56
N LEU A 113 8.33 -2.93 -5.38
CA LEU A 113 9.65 -2.53 -4.86
C LEU A 113 10.41 -1.60 -5.82
N ILE A 114 10.36 -1.87 -7.13
CA ILE A 114 10.97 -1.01 -8.14
C ILE A 114 10.29 0.36 -8.15
N GLU A 115 8.96 0.38 -8.17
CA GLU A 115 8.16 1.61 -8.11
C GLU A 115 8.43 2.40 -6.82
N TYR A 116 8.55 1.72 -5.68
CA TYR A 116 8.91 2.32 -4.40
C TYR A 116 10.31 2.98 -4.44
N GLY A 117 11.30 2.31 -5.04
CA GLY A 117 12.64 2.89 -5.19
C GLY A 117 12.60 4.21 -5.96
N HIS A 118 11.87 4.27 -7.08
CA HIS A 118 11.67 5.49 -7.84
C HIS A 118 10.89 6.57 -7.07
N ALA A 119 9.84 6.18 -6.36
CA ALA A 119 9.07 7.12 -5.56
C ALA A 119 9.91 7.75 -4.45
N LYS A 120 10.74 6.94 -3.78
CA LYS A 120 11.64 7.41 -2.72
C LYS A 120 12.67 8.40 -3.24
N GLU A 121 13.20 8.17 -4.46
CA GLU A 121 14.12 9.10 -5.12
C GLU A 121 13.45 10.43 -5.46
N CYS A 122 12.22 10.38 -6.00
CA CYS A 122 11.53 11.58 -6.48
C CYS A 122 10.87 12.40 -5.39
N LEU A 123 10.29 11.75 -4.38
CA LEU A 123 9.43 12.37 -3.36
C LEU A 123 10.09 12.43 -1.97
N GLY A 124 11.23 11.78 -1.78
CA GLY A 124 11.82 11.58 -0.47
C GLY A 124 10.98 10.66 0.43
N ASN A 125 11.30 10.65 1.73
CA ASN A 125 10.58 9.81 2.68
C ASN A 125 9.20 10.36 3.05
N ASP A 126 9.00 11.65 2.90
CA ASP A 126 7.78 12.34 3.33
C ASP A 126 6.62 12.16 2.35
N GLY A 127 6.92 12.02 1.07
CA GLY A 127 5.92 11.77 0.03
C GLY A 127 5.52 10.29 -0.12
N VAL A 128 6.07 9.36 0.69
CA VAL A 128 5.88 7.92 0.54
C VAL A 128 5.15 7.31 1.73
N ILE A 129 4.05 6.61 1.46
CA ILE A 129 3.25 5.89 2.45
C ILE A 129 3.25 4.41 2.11
N LEU A 130 3.70 3.59 3.04
CA LEU A 130 3.64 2.13 2.92
C LEU A 130 2.46 1.60 3.72
N VAL A 131 1.71 0.68 3.12
CA VAL A 131 0.60 -0.03 3.76
C VAL A 131 0.81 -1.53 3.63
N MET A 132 0.40 -2.33 4.62
CA MET A 132 0.65 -3.76 4.59
C MET A 132 -0.47 -4.54 5.27
N ASN A 133 -1.02 -5.54 4.57
CA ASN A 133 -1.93 -6.51 5.14
C ASN A 133 -1.13 -7.57 5.90
N THR A 134 -1.41 -7.74 7.19
CA THR A 134 -0.68 -8.66 8.07
C THR A 134 -1.12 -10.13 7.94
N ILE A 135 -2.06 -10.43 7.05
CA ILE A 135 -2.59 -11.79 6.87
C ILE A 135 -1.53 -12.83 6.50
N ASN A 136 -0.47 -12.39 5.83
CA ASN A 136 0.66 -13.25 5.42
C ASN A 136 1.88 -13.13 6.33
N GLY A 137 1.83 -12.29 7.33
CA GLY A 137 2.89 -12.07 8.32
C GLY A 137 2.89 -10.64 8.85
N ASP A 138 3.23 -10.48 10.11
CA ASP A 138 3.34 -9.19 10.77
C ASP A 138 4.83 -8.79 10.89
N PRO A 139 5.25 -7.65 10.31
CA PRO A 139 6.64 -7.20 10.37
C PRO A 139 7.09 -6.84 11.78
N ARG A 140 6.18 -6.64 12.73
CA ARG A 140 6.51 -6.40 14.14
C ARG A 140 6.95 -7.67 14.85
N GLU A 141 6.47 -8.83 14.38
CA GLU A 141 6.82 -10.14 14.94
C GLU A 141 8.00 -10.77 14.19
N ILE A 142 8.12 -10.49 12.89
CA ILE A 142 9.11 -11.11 12.01
C ILE A 142 9.89 -10.01 11.27
N ILE A 143 10.98 -9.59 11.85
CA ILE A 143 11.80 -8.47 11.36
C ILE A 143 12.31 -8.66 9.92
N ASP A 144 12.49 -9.91 9.50
CA ASP A 144 13.00 -10.25 8.16
C ASP A 144 11.95 -10.25 7.05
N LEU A 145 10.69 -9.93 7.36
CA LEU A 145 9.62 -9.86 6.36
C LEU A 145 9.82 -8.73 5.35
N LEU A 146 10.38 -7.62 5.79
CA LEU A 146 10.62 -6.47 4.93
C LEU A 146 12.05 -6.47 4.37
N PRO A 147 12.26 -5.94 3.16
CA PRO A 147 13.59 -5.66 2.65
C PRO A 147 14.40 -4.82 3.62
N TYR A 148 15.72 -5.04 3.68
CA TYR A 148 16.62 -4.37 4.64
C TYR A 148 16.45 -2.85 4.63
N ASP A 149 16.44 -2.24 3.46
CA ASP A 149 16.32 -0.79 3.31
C ASP A 149 14.97 -0.23 3.76
N CYS A 150 13.94 -1.06 3.81
CA CYS A 150 12.61 -0.68 4.28
C CYS A 150 12.47 -0.76 5.80
N ARG A 151 13.32 -1.55 6.47
CA ARG A 151 13.29 -1.73 7.94
C ARG A 151 13.78 -0.50 8.70
N GLN A 152 14.61 0.33 8.07
CA GLN A 152 15.16 1.54 8.67
C GLN A 152 14.21 2.75 8.58
N ASN A 153 13.16 2.62 7.80
CA ASN A 153 12.14 3.65 7.62
C ASN A 153 10.99 3.45 8.62
N ARG A 154 10.01 4.35 8.58
CA ARG A 154 8.75 4.15 9.32
C ARG A 154 8.14 2.82 8.93
N ASN A 155 7.67 2.07 9.92
CA ASN A 155 6.92 0.84 9.67
C ASN A 155 5.71 1.13 8.78
N PRO A 156 5.35 0.21 7.87
CA PRO A 156 4.12 0.32 7.10
C PRO A 156 2.90 0.50 8.00
N ILE A 157 1.89 1.18 7.52
CA ILE A 157 0.58 1.19 8.18
C ILE A 157 -0.02 -0.20 8.05
N LEU A 158 -0.19 -0.87 9.16
CA LEU A 158 -0.64 -2.26 9.20
C LEU A 158 -2.17 -2.33 9.22
N PHE A 159 -2.71 -3.27 8.46
CA PHE A 159 -4.13 -3.61 8.47
C PHE A 159 -4.31 -5.12 8.33
N GLU A 160 -5.47 -5.63 8.71
CA GLU A 160 -5.80 -7.03 8.53
C GLU A 160 -7.15 -7.15 7.82
N VAL A 161 -7.14 -7.72 6.63
CA VAL A 161 -8.34 -8.03 5.85
C VAL A 161 -8.25 -9.45 5.34
N ASP A 162 -9.21 -10.28 5.76
CA ASP A 162 -9.38 -11.64 5.28
C ASP A 162 -10.72 -11.74 4.53
N LYS A 163 -10.70 -12.21 3.27
CA LYS A 163 -11.92 -12.40 2.47
C LYS A 163 -12.93 -13.35 3.09
N THR A 164 -12.47 -14.31 3.87
CA THR A 164 -13.38 -15.28 4.51
C THR A 164 -14.27 -14.66 5.57
N LYS A 165 -13.92 -13.46 6.05
CA LYS A 165 -14.62 -12.71 7.09
C LYS A 165 -15.34 -11.46 6.57
N PHE A 166 -15.27 -11.18 5.27
CA PHE A 166 -15.85 -9.97 4.68
C PHE A 166 -17.33 -10.20 4.34
N THR A 167 -18.19 -10.21 5.33
CA THR A 167 -19.62 -10.03 5.13
C THR A 167 -19.93 -8.54 5.10
N GLU A 168 -20.99 -8.13 4.37
CA GLU A 168 -21.37 -6.72 4.22
C GLU A 168 -21.61 -5.98 5.53
N THR A 169 -21.91 -6.72 6.60
CA THR A 169 -22.16 -6.19 7.95
C THR A 169 -20.90 -5.64 8.61
N GLU A 170 -19.70 -6.06 8.21
CA GLU A 170 -18.44 -5.61 8.80
C GLU A 170 -17.87 -4.32 8.18
N LYS A 171 -18.52 -3.77 7.15
CA LYS A 171 -18.19 -2.44 6.60
C LYS A 171 -18.27 -1.33 7.66
N ASN A 172 -18.94 -1.58 8.76
CA ASN A 172 -19.18 -0.63 9.86
C ASN A 172 -18.44 -0.97 11.17
N SER A 173 -17.67 -2.05 11.24
CA SER A 173 -17.06 -2.51 12.49
C SER A 173 -15.75 -1.81 12.86
N HIS A 174 -15.37 -1.93 14.14
CA HIS A 174 -14.25 -1.27 14.82
C HIS A 174 -12.87 -1.37 14.14
N LYS A 175 -12.62 -2.33 13.26
CA LYS A 175 -11.37 -2.46 12.48
C LYS A 175 -11.14 -1.33 11.47
N TYR A 176 -12.18 -0.62 11.05
CA TYR A 176 -12.09 0.61 10.26
C TYR A 176 -11.47 1.78 11.04
N ARG A 177 -11.42 1.72 12.38
CA ARG A 177 -10.88 2.82 13.20
C ARG A 177 -9.36 2.94 13.13
N ASP A 178 -8.64 1.87 12.87
CA ASP A 178 -7.18 1.95 12.75
C ASP A 178 -6.74 2.62 11.44
N PHE A 179 -7.58 2.58 10.39
CA PHE A 179 -7.40 3.40 9.21
C PHE A 179 -7.76 4.89 9.42
N GLN A 180 -8.44 5.23 10.51
CA GLN A 180 -8.58 6.65 10.89
C GLN A 180 -7.22 7.27 11.27
N LYS A 181 -6.20 6.44 11.55
CA LYS A 181 -4.80 6.87 11.66
C LYS A 181 -4.17 7.26 10.32
N LEU A 182 -4.82 7.03 9.17
CA LEU A 182 -4.52 7.75 7.93
C LEU A 182 -4.77 9.27 8.04
N GLY A 183 -5.34 9.75 9.15
CA GLY A 183 -5.21 11.14 9.58
C GLY A 183 -3.77 11.64 9.66
N TYR A 184 -2.77 10.75 9.58
CA TYR A 184 -1.37 11.14 9.45
C TYR A 184 -1.00 11.70 8.06
N ILE A 185 -1.80 11.53 7.02
CA ILE A 185 -1.65 12.35 5.79
C ILE A 185 -1.74 13.84 6.14
N GLN A 186 -2.39 14.17 7.24
CA GLN A 186 -2.56 15.53 7.74
C GLN A 186 -1.28 16.15 8.32
N LEU A 187 -0.24 15.35 8.63
CA LEU A 187 1.05 15.84 9.14
C LEU A 187 2.09 16.10 8.04
N TYR A 188 1.74 15.84 6.76
CA TYR A 188 2.66 15.95 5.63
C TYR A 188 2.15 16.87 4.52
N LEU A 189 1.04 17.57 4.73
CA LEU A 189 0.55 18.70 3.93
C LEU A 189 0.58 19.99 4.76
#